data_e8fb1d8c53158246841e958da3d9f58f
#
_entry.id   e8fb1d8c53158246841e958da3d9f58f
#
_cell.length_a   1.000
_cell.length_b   1.000
_cell.length_c   1.000
_cell.angle_alpha   90.00
_cell.angle_beta   90.00
_cell.angle_gamma   90.00
#
_symmetry.space_group_name_H-M   'P 1'
#
loop_
_entity.id
_entity.type
_entity.pdbx_description
1 polymer ?
#
loop_
_entity_poly.entity_id
_entity_poly.type
_entity_poly.pdbx_seq_one_letter_code
_entity_poly.pdbx_strand_id
1 'polypeptide(L)'
;FREIGLVNKIRQRVDNWRANGYPNVTGVTKQLLEFWCDETNREHQFFFCQLEAIETLIWLVEAHESEKQGITIPSDGGAFQRLLCKMATGSGKTIVMAMLIAWQVINKVTYPQDTRFTKRVLIMAPGLTVKSRLQVLFPTNKDNFYDDYNIVPDAFYEKLNGIVIKIHNWHTLMPEEDAKNSV
;
A
#
# COMPACT_ATOMS: atom_id res chain seq x y z
N PHE A 1 14.74 10.43 -21.17
CA PHE A 1 14.03 10.38 -19.89
C PHE A 1 12.99 11.50 -19.90
N ARG A 2 11.71 11.16 -19.83
CA ARG A 2 10.64 12.18 -19.74
C ARG A 2 10.36 12.39 -18.25
N GLU A 3 10.78 13.51 -17.70
CA GLU A 3 10.45 13.89 -16.33
C GLU A 3 8.94 14.11 -16.20
N ILE A 4 8.35 13.50 -15.17
CA ILE A 4 6.96 13.72 -14.81
C ILE A 4 6.94 14.77 -13.69
N GLY A 5 6.75 16.03 -14.07
CA GLY A 5 6.84 17.17 -13.15
C GLY A 5 5.96 17.04 -11.88
N LEU A 6 4.78 16.43 -11.98
CA LEU A 6 3.92 16.14 -10.84
C LEU A 6 4.59 15.19 -9.84
N VAL A 7 5.20 14.10 -10.34
CA VAL A 7 5.89 13.12 -9.49
C VAL A 7 7.05 13.77 -8.74
N ASN A 8 7.84 14.60 -9.43
CA ASN A 8 8.96 15.30 -8.79
C ASN A 8 8.48 16.29 -7.71
N LYS A 9 7.37 17.00 -7.93
CA LYS A 9 6.77 17.87 -6.89
C LYS A 9 6.31 17.08 -5.67
N ILE A 10 5.64 15.95 -5.89
CA ILE A 10 5.19 15.07 -4.79
C ILE A 10 6.42 14.55 -4.03
N ARG A 11 7.45 14.07 -4.72
CA ARG A 11 8.69 13.58 -4.12
C ARG A 11 9.32 14.63 -3.19
N GLN A 12 9.48 15.87 -3.64
CA GLN A 12 10.01 16.96 -2.82
C GLN A 12 9.15 17.21 -1.56
N ARG A 13 7.81 17.14 -1.69
CA ARG A 13 6.91 17.31 -0.54
C ARG A 13 7.04 16.16 0.45
N VAL A 14 7.10 14.92 -0.04
CA VAL A 14 7.29 13.73 0.80
C VAL A 14 8.65 13.76 1.52
N ASP A 15 9.71 14.19 0.84
CA ASP A 15 11.03 14.34 1.45
C ASP A 15 11.03 15.38 2.59
N ASN A 16 10.38 16.52 2.39
CA ASN A 16 10.21 17.52 3.44
C ASN A 16 9.35 16.99 4.60
N TRP A 17 8.27 16.29 4.30
CA TRP A 17 7.39 15.70 5.29
C TRP A 17 8.11 14.64 6.14
N ARG A 18 8.94 13.79 5.52
CA ARG A 18 9.82 12.84 6.21
C ARG A 18 10.82 13.57 7.11
N ALA A 19 11.51 14.60 6.60
CA ALA A 19 12.47 15.38 7.35
C ALA A 19 11.86 16.07 8.58
N ASN A 20 10.56 16.39 8.55
CA ASN A 20 9.79 16.93 9.66
C ASN A 20 9.18 15.86 10.59
N GLY A 21 9.54 14.59 10.44
CA GLY A 21 9.08 13.49 11.31
C GLY A 21 7.64 13.06 11.08
N TYR A 22 7.15 13.12 9.83
CA TYR A 22 5.83 12.66 9.41
C TYR A 22 4.68 13.34 10.15
N PRO A 23 4.54 14.66 10.11
CA PRO A 23 3.46 15.35 10.83
C PRO A 23 2.08 14.90 10.35
N ASN A 24 1.13 14.89 11.28
CA ASN A 24 -0.30 14.59 11.09
C ASN A 24 -0.66 13.12 10.76
N VAL A 25 0.28 12.19 10.78
CA VAL A 25 -0.05 10.77 10.69
C VAL A 25 -0.53 10.23 12.04
N THR A 26 -1.21 9.09 12.00
CA THR A 26 -1.54 8.37 13.25
C THR A 26 -0.28 7.86 13.94
N GLY A 27 -0.39 7.57 15.26
CA GLY A 27 0.72 6.96 16.00
C GLY A 27 1.13 5.59 15.45
N VAL A 28 0.18 4.81 14.91
CA VAL A 28 0.45 3.54 14.21
C VAL A 28 1.25 3.77 12.94
N THR A 29 0.80 4.70 12.11
CA THR A 29 1.47 5.01 10.84
C THR A 29 2.89 5.51 11.07
N LYS A 30 3.10 6.36 12.08
CA LYS A 30 4.43 6.84 12.44
C LYS A 30 5.36 5.69 12.81
N GLN A 31 4.91 4.78 13.67
CA GLN A 31 5.70 3.62 14.08
C GLN A 31 6.01 2.69 12.89
N LEU A 32 5.06 2.48 11.98
CA LEU A 32 5.29 1.69 10.76
C LEU A 32 6.32 2.35 9.84
N LEU A 33 6.23 3.66 9.61
CA LEU A 33 7.19 4.39 8.77
C LEU A 33 8.60 4.37 9.37
N GLU A 34 8.73 4.64 10.68
CA GLU A 34 10.01 4.55 11.39
C GLU A 34 10.58 3.14 11.32
N PHE A 35 9.75 2.10 11.51
CA PHE A 35 10.15 0.71 11.43
C PHE A 35 10.61 0.30 10.02
N TRP A 36 9.96 0.78 8.97
CA TRP A 36 10.36 0.46 7.59
C TRP A 36 11.61 1.20 7.14
N CYS A 37 11.86 2.40 7.67
CA CYS A 37 13.04 3.20 7.35
C CYS A 37 14.25 2.88 8.24
N ASP A 38 14.10 2.05 9.26
CA ASP A 38 15.23 1.64 10.13
C ASP A 38 16.10 0.61 9.41
N GLU A 39 17.27 1.07 8.95
CA GLU A 39 18.24 0.25 8.25
C GLU A 39 19.08 -0.63 9.22
N THR A 40 19.07 -0.33 10.52
CA THR A 40 20.00 -0.94 11.48
C THR A 40 19.53 -2.32 11.97
N ASN A 41 18.23 -2.57 11.97
CA ASN A 41 17.60 -3.76 12.54
C ASN A 41 16.96 -4.69 11.50
N ARG A 42 17.37 -4.58 10.21
CA ARG A 42 16.82 -5.40 9.14
C ARG A 42 17.86 -6.26 8.46
N GLU A 43 17.60 -7.54 8.36
CA GLU A 43 18.37 -8.46 7.54
C GLU A 43 18.19 -8.14 6.03
N HIS A 44 16.99 -7.76 5.63
CA HIS A 44 16.64 -7.35 4.28
C HIS A 44 16.10 -5.93 4.25
N GLN A 45 16.90 -5.00 3.75
CA GLN A 45 16.47 -3.60 3.57
C GLN A 45 15.47 -3.49 2.43
N PHE A 46 14.50 -2.60 2.59
CA PHE A 46 13.59 -2.27 1.51
C PHE A 46 14.30 -1.42 0.44
N PHE A 47 13.95 -1.65 -0.81
CA PHE A 47 14.46 -0.80 -1.88
C PHE A 47 13.89 0.61 -1.76
N PHE A 48 14.70 1.61 -2.17
CA PHE A 48 14.27 3.01 -2.19
C PHE A 48 12.89 3.20 -2.85
N CYS A 49 12.64 2.54 -3.99
CA CYS A 49 11.37 2.65 -4.71
C CYS A 49 10.17 2.06 -3.95
N GLN A 50 10.39 1.13 -3.03
CA GLN A 50 9.35 0.56 -2.17
C GLN A 50 8.97 1.56 -1.07
N LEU A 51 9.97 2.12 -0.39
CA LEU A 51 9.78 3.16 0.62
C LEU A 51 9.14 4.40 0.01
N GLU A 52 9.64 4.89 -1.11
CA GLU A 52 9.08 6.05 -1.82
C GLU A 52 7.60 5.81 -2.19
N ALA A 53 7.26 4.61 -2.67
CA ALA A 53 5.89 4.29 -3.04
C ALA A 53 4.95 4.30 -1.83
N ILE A 54 5.31 3.62 -0.74
CA ILE A 54 4.44 3.55 0.45
C ILE A 54 4.34 4.91 1.16
N GLU A 55 5.42 5.65 1.31
CA GLU A 55 5.42 6.99 1.89
C GLU A 55 4.55 7.95 1.09
N THR A 56 4.64 7.91 -0.24
CA THR A 56 3.79 8.73 -1.13
C THR A 56 2.31 8.40 -0.94
N LEU A 57 1.94 7.13 -0.89
CA LEU A 57 0.55 6.71 -0.69
C LEU A 57 0.03 7.15 0.69
N ILE A 58 0.83 7.01 1.73
CA ILE A 58 0.48 7.47 3.08
C ILE A 58 0.35 8.99 3.12
N TRP A 59 1.29 9.72 2.54
CA TRP A 59 1.25 11.19 2.47
C TRP A 59 -0.01 11.69 1.76
N LEU A 60 -0.41 11.06 0.66
CA LEU A 60 -1.65 11.42 -0.06
C LEU A 60 -2.90 11.27 0.80
N VAL A 61 -2.92 10.32 1.73
CA VAL A 61 -4.08 10.02 2.58
C VAL A 61 -4.02 10.78 3.91
N GLU A 62 -2.87 10.80 4.59
CA GLU A 62 -2.77 11.28 5.97
C GLU A 62 -2.17 12.67 6.13
N ALA A 63 -1.33 13.15 5.19
CA ALA A 63 -0.76 14.48 5.31
C ALA A 63 -1.85 15.56 5.30
N HIS A 64 -1.60 16.64 6.03
CA HIS A 64 -2.53 17.78 6.09
C HIS A 64 -2.73 18.42 4.71
N GLU A 65 -3.90 18.97 4.46
CA GLU A 65 -4.22 19.56 3.15
C GLU A 65 -3.28 20.72 2.77
N SER A 66 -2.73 21.44 3.75
CA SER A 66 -1.71 22.49 3.49
C SER A 66 -0.43 21.94 2.85
N GLU A 67 -0.05 20.70 3.17
CA GLU A 67 1.10 20.02 2.55
C GLU A 67 0.86 19.70 1.07
N LYS A 68 -0.39 19.52 0.68
CA LYS A 68 -0.82 19.14 -0.67
C LYS A 68 -1.14 20.33 -1.57
N GLN A 69 -1.01 21.56 -1.07
CA GLN A 69 -1.31 22.78 -1.86
C GLN A 69 -0.50 22.80 -3.17
N GLY A 70 -1.21 23.03 -4.29
CA GLY A 70 -0.61 23.04 -5.63
C GLY A 70 -0.28 21.64 -6.20
N ILE A 71 -0.72 20.57 -5.53
CA ILE A 71 -0.68 19.20 -6.02
C ILE A 71 -2.10 18.80 -6.42
N THR A 72 -2.30 18.50 -7.70
CA THR A 72 -3.57 17.99 -8.20
C THR A 72 -3.32 16.60 -8.80
N ILE A 73 -3.91 15.58 -8.18
CA ILE A 73 -3.89 14.22 -8.72
C ILE A 73 -4.99 14.14 -9.78
N PRO A 74 -4.67 13.79 -11.03
CA PRO A 74 -5.67 13.60 -12.06
C PRO A 74 -6.70 12.55 -11.64
N SER A 75 -7.98 12.86 -11.79
CA SER A 75 -9.08 11.93 -11.58
C SER A 75 -9.59 11.41 -12.92
N ASP A 76 -10.05 10.16 -12.95
CA ASP A 76 -10.73 9.58 -14.10
C ASP A 76 -12.23 9.94 -14.16
N GLY A 77 -12.69 10.78 -13.23
CA GLY A 77 -14.11 11.21 -13.15
C GLY A 77 -15.07 10.17 -12.59
N GLY A 78 -14.57 8.99 -12.18
CA GLY A 78 -15.40 7.95 -11.56
C GLY A 78 -15.79 8.27 -10.12
N ALA A 79 -16.75 7.49 -9.58
CA ALA A 79 -17.30 7.67 -8.23
C ALA A 79 -16.30 7.37 -7.10
N PHE A 80 -15.17 6.73 -7.41
CA PHE A 80 -14.16 6.32 -6.43
C PHE A 80 -12.84 7.04 -6.68
N GLN A 81 -12.15 7.40 -5.61
CA GLN A 81 -10.78 7.88 -5.71
C GLN A 81 -9.86 6.72 -6.12
N ARG A 82 -9.13 6.91 -7.22
CA ARG A 82 -8.17 5.93 -7.75
C ARG A 82 -6.79 6.55 -7.77
N LEU A 83 -5.80 5.79 -7.28
CA LEU A 83 -4.40 6.16 -7.32
C LEU A 83 -3.63 5.12 -8.15
N LEU A 84 -2.78 5.60 -9.06
CA LEU A 84 -1.90 4.75 -9.85
C LEU A 84 -0.49 4.85 -9.33
N CYS A 85 0.00 3.76 -8.73
CA CYS A 85 1.40 3.60 -8.36
C CYS A 85 2.13 2.76 -9.41
N LYS A 86 2.94 3.41 -10.26
CA LYS A 86 3.68 2.73 -11.32
C LYS A 86 5.10 2.41 -10.86
N MET A 87 5.41 1.14 -10.72
CA MET A 87 6.72 0.63 -10.35
C MET A 87 7.28 -0.31 -11.43
N ALA A 88 8.59 -0.36 -11.59
CA ALA A 88 9.26 -1.24 -12.54
C ALA A 88 9.01 -2.73 -12.24
N THR A 89 9.18 -3.57 -13.25
CA THR A 89 9.16 -5.04 -13.05
C THR A 89 10.35 -5.44 -12.18
N GLY A 90 10.13 -6.38 -11.23
CA GLY A 90 11.18 -6.82 -10.32
C GLY A 90 11.46 -5.90 -9.13
N SER A 91 10.77 -4.74 -9.00
CA SER A 91 10.97 -3.79 -7.90
C SER A 91 10.27 -4.17 -6.58
N GLY A 92 9.66 -5.36 -6.48
CA GLY A 92 8.98 -5.81 -5.26
C GLY A 92 7.61 -5.19 -5.03
N LYS A 93 6.82 -4.97 -6.08
CA LYS A 93 5.44 -4.43 -5.96
C LYS A 93 4.58 -5.15 -4.92
N THR A 94 4.73 -6.46 -4.79
CA THR A 94 3.98 -7.28 -3.82
C THR A 94 4.37 -6.95 -2.37
N ILE A 95 5.62 -6.57 -2.12
CA ILE A 95 6.07 -6.09 -0.81
C ILE A 95 5.36 -4.77 -0.48
N VAL A 96 5.29 -3.83 -1.42
CA VAL A 96 4.55 -2.57 -1.23
C VAL A 96 3.07 -2.82 -0.99
N MET A 97 2.47 -3.83 -1.66
CA MET A 97 1.08 -4.23 -1.38
C MET A 97 0.93 -4.75 0.06
N ALA A 98 1.86 -5.57 0.56
CA ALA A 98 1.84 -6.05 1.94
C ALA A 98 2.00 -4.89 2.95
N MET A 99 2.89 -3.94 2.69
CA MET A 99 3.04 -2.72 3.51
C MET A 99 1.75 -1.88 3.53
N LEU A 100 1.14 -1.70 2.35
CA LEU A 100 -0.13 -0.96 2.22
C LEU A 100 -1.27 -1.64 2.99
N ILE A 101 -1.37 -2.96 2.91
CA ILE A 101 -2.34 -3.76 3.65
C ILE A 101 -2.10 -3.63 5.16
N ALA A 102 -0.86 -3.80 5.62
CA ALA A 102 -0.50 -3.66 7.02
C ALA A 102 -0.88 -2.27 7.56
N TRP A 103 -0.51 -1.21 6.85
CA TRP A 103 -0.87 0.16 7.21
C TRP A 103 -2.38 0.35 7.35
N GLN A 104 -3.17 -0.09 6.37
CA GLN A 104 -4.62 0.07 6.37
C GLN A 104 -5.28 -0.72 7.50
N VAL A 105 -4.92 -1.99 7.66
CA VAL A 105 -5.56 -2.90 8.60
C VAL A 105 -5.22 -2.55 10.05
N ILE A 106 -3.94 -2.31 10.35
CA ILE A 106 -3.48 -2.02 11.72
C ILE A 106 -4.07 -0.70 12.20
N ASN A 107 -4.11 0.33 11.34
CA ASN A 107 -4.77 1.58 11.66
C ASN A 107 -6.26 1.37 11.90
N LYS A 108 -6.96 0.64 11.02
CA LYS A 108 -8.41 0.40 11.20
C LYS A 108 -8.74 -0.37 12.47
N VAL A 109 -7.92 -1.34 12.84
CA VAL A 109 -8.11 -2.10 14.10
C VAL A 109 -7.84 -1.20 15.31
N THR A 110 -6.83 -0.33 15.23
CA THR A 110 -6.47 0.58 16.34
C THR A 110 -7.43 1.77 16.45
N TYR A 111 -7.88 2.31 15.32
CA TYR A 111 -8.78 3.47 15.22
C TYR A 111 -10.06 3.10 14.45
N PRO A 112 -11.00 2.36 15.05
CA PRO A 112 -12.16 1.80 14.32
C PRO A 112 -13.07 2.87 13.69
N GLN A 113 -13.10 4.08 14.27
CA GLN A 113 -13.93 5.19 13.78
C GLN A 113 -13.28 5.99 12.64
N ASP A 114 -11.97 5.82 12.41
CA ASP A 114 -11.29 6.53 11.34
C ASP A 114 -11.71 5.96 9.97
N THR A 115 -12.37 6.80 9.18
CA THR A 115 -12.91 6.43 7.86
C THR A 115 -11.86 6.36 6.76
N ARG A 116 -10.65 6.85 7.02
CA ARG A 116 -9.52 6.80 6.05
C ARG A 116 -9.00 5.37 5.87
N PHE A 117 -9.25 4.48 6.84
CA PHE A 117 -8.70 3.13 6.88
C PHE A 117 -9.75 2.04 6.72
N THR A 118 -9.31 0.89 6.22
CA THR A 118 -10.13 -0.31 6.06
C THR A 118 -9.38 -1.57 6.51
N LYS A 119 -10.14 -2.56 6.97
CA LYS A 119 -9.65 -3.93 7.19
C LYS A 119 -10.13 -4.92 6.14
N ARG A 120 -10.84 -4.44 5.13
CA ARG A 120 -11.36 -5.26 4.03
C ARG A 120 -10.59 -4.92 2.76
N VAL A 121 -9.92 -5.92 2.20
CA VAL A 121 -9.06 -5.77 1.03
C VAL A 121 -9.56 -6.69 -0.07
N LEU A 122 -9.78 -6.13 -1.25
CA LEU A 122 -10.08 -6.86 -2.47
C LEU A 122 -8.94 -6.66 -3.46
N ILE A 123 -8.34 -7.75 -3.91
CA ILE A 123 -7.28 -7.74 -4.91
C ILE A 123 -7.79 -8.43 -6.17
N MET A 124 -7.67 -7.73 -7.29
CA MET A 124 -8.03 -8.26 -8.61
C MET A 124 -6.77 -8.65 -9.36
N ALA A 125 -6.61 -9.94 -9.63
CA ALA A 125 -5.48 -10.48 -10.38
C ALA A 125 -5.84 -10.63 -11.86
N PRO A 126 -4.91 -10.32 -12.79
CA PRO A 126 -5.16 -10.45 -14.23
C PRO A 126 -5.17 -11.90 -14.74
N GLY A 127 -4.81 -12.87 -13.91
CA GLY A 127 -4.78 -14.28 -14.27
C GLY A 127 -4.50 -15.20 -13.08
N LEU A 128 -4.68 -16.50 -13.28
CA LEU A 128 -4.56 -17.53 -12.24
C LEU A 128 -3.12 -17.62 -11.67
N THR A 129 -2.10 -17.47 -12.52
CA THR A 129 -0.70 -17.48 -12.08
C THR A 129 -0.40 -16.30 -11.15
N VAL A 130 -0.92 -15.12 -11.46
CA VAL A 130 -0.74 -13.94 -10.59
C VAL A 130 -1.52 -14.12 -9.30
N LYS A 131 -2.77 -14.61 -9.37
CA LYS A 131 -3.58 -14.93 -8.19
C LYS A 131 -2.86 -15.89 -7.24
N SER A 132 -2.25 -16.96 -7.78
CA SER A 132 -1.47 -17.93 -6.98
C SER A 132 -0.29 -17.27 -6.28
N ARG A 133 0.48 -16.42 -6.98
CA ARG A 133 1.63 -15.71 -6.40
C ARG A 133 1.24 -14.70 -5.33
N LEU A 134 0.03 -14.15 -5.37
CA LEU A 134 -0.45 -13.20 -4.37
C LEU A 134 -0.92 -13.85 -3.07
N GLN A 135 -0.89 -15.18 -2.96
CA GLN A 135 -1.21 -15.88 -1.71
C GLN A 135 -0.27 -15.52 -0.54
N VAL A 136 0.92 -15.03 -0.83
CA VAL A 136 1.87 -14.49 0.17
C VAL A 136 1.33 -13.27 0.93
N LEU A 137 0.23 -12.67 0.47
CA LEU A 137 -0.44 -11.55 1.14
C LEU A 137 -1.43 -11.97 2.24
N PHE A 138 -1.68 -13.27 2.42
CA PHE A 138 -2.45 -13.76 3.54
C PHE A 138 -1.54 -13.99 4.76
N PRO A 139 -1.74 -13.29 5.89
CA PRO A 139 -0.89 -13.46 7.08
C PRO A 139 -0.93 -14.88 7.67
N THR A 140 -1.99 -15.64 7.37
CA THR A 140 -2.18 -17.01 7.83
C THR A 140 -1.40 -18.05 7.03
N ASN A 141 -0.84 -17.69 5.90
CA ASN A 141 -0.04 -18.59 5.10
C ASN A 141 1.37 -18.72 5.67
N LYS A 142 1.95 -19.92 5.56
CA LYS A 142 3.30 -20.21 6.07
C LYS A 142 4.37 -19.32 5.43
N ASP A 143 4.25 -19.09 4.12
CA ASP A 143 5.21 -18.30 3.32
C ASP A 143 4.59 -16.91 3.06
N ASN A 144 4.25 -16.18 4.13
CA ASN A 144 3.66 -14.86 4.01
C ASN A 144 4.73 -13.76 4.06
N PHE A 145 4.50 -12.67 3.34
CA PHE A 145 5.46 -11.58 3.25
C PHE A 145 5.57 -10.73 4.52
N TYR A 146 4.62 -10.81 5.44
CA TYR A 146 4.71 -10.08 6.69
C TYR A 146 5.82 -10.65 7.59
N ASP A 147 5.99 -11.98 7.57
CA ASP A 147 7.07 -12.68 8.27
C ASP A 147 8.38 -12.63 7.46
N ASP A 148 8.35 -13.03 6.17
CA ASP A 148 9.53 -13.15 5.33
C ASP A 148 10.33 -11.84 5.21
N TYR A 149 9.64 -10.70 5.19
CA TYR A 149 10.25 -9.37 5.04
C TYR A 149 10.16 -8.52 6.30
N ASN A 150 9.72 -9.08 7.42
CA ASN A 150 9.55 -8.35 8.68
C ASN A 150 8.80 -7.01 8.46
N ILE A 151 7.60 -7.08 7.85
CA ILE A 151 6.83 -5.89 7.45
C ILE A 151 6.13 -5.26 8.65
N VAL A 152 5.76 -6.05 9.65
CA VAL A 152 4.98 -5.58 10.80
C VAL A 152 5.78 -5.76 12.08
N PRO A 153 5.94 -4.70 12.89
CA PRO A 153 6.52 -4.83 14.23
C PRO A 153 5.75 -5.84 15.08
N ASP A 154 6.45 -6.60 15.93
CA ASP A 154 5.84 -7.61 16.82
C ASP A 154 4.65 -7.07 17.61
N ALA A 155 4.76 -5.84 18.11
CA ALA A 155 3.70 -5.17 18.86
C ALA A 155 2.37 -4.99 18.10
N PHE A 156 2.41 -5.08 16.77
CA PHE A 156 1.24 -4.91 15.91
C PHE A 156 0.81 -6.19 15.22
N TYR A 157 1.57 -7.25 15.31
CA TYR A 157 1.36 -8.47 14.52
C TYR A 157 -0.03 -9.08 14.74
N GLU A 158 -0.50 -9.14 15.98
CA GLU A 158 -1.84 -9.66 16.30
C GLU A 158 -2.97 -8.88 15.63
N LYS A 159 -2.75 -7.59 15.31
CA LYS A 159 -3.77 -6.76 14.65
C LYS A 159 -4.02 -7.15 13.20
N LEU A 160 -3.09 -7.87 12.56
CA LEU A 160 -3.30 -8.46 11.24
C LEU A 160 -4.39 -9.54 11.23
N ASN A 161 -4.68 -10.18 12.36
CA ASN A 161 -5.75 -11.17 12.46
C ASN A 161 -7.14 -10.57 12.17
N GLY A 162 -7.28 -9.25 12.21
CA GLY A 162 -8.50 -8.55 11.84
C GLY A 162 -8.76 -8.40 10.35
N ILE A 163 -7.83 -8.83 9.50
CA ILE A 163 -7.92 -8.65 8.05
C ILE A 163 -9.01 -9.51 7.42
N VAL A 164 -9.74 -8.92 6.47
CA VAL A 164 -10.61 -9.63 5.53
C VAL A 164 -10.07 -9.39 4.13
N ILE A 165 -9.30 -10.35 3.62
CA ILE A 165 -8.68 -10.27 2.29
C ILE A 165 -9.36 -11.23 1.32
N LYS A 166 -9.63 -10.76 0.10
CA LYS A 166 -10.11 -11.57 -1.02
C LYS A 166 -9.26 -11.31 -2.25
N ILE A 167 -8.81 -12.38 -2.89
CA ILE A 167 -8.06 -12.30 -4.15
C ILE A 167 -8.86 -13.04 -5.24
N HIS A 168 -9.34 -12.28 -6.21
CA HIS A 168 -10.12 -12.80 -7.33
C HIS A 168 -9.40 -12.58 -8.65
N ASN A 169 -9.67 -13.46 -9.61
CA ASN A 169 -9.34 -13.19 -10.99
C ASN A 169 -10.42 -12.23 -11.55
N TRP A 170 -10.03 -11.24 -12.35
CA TRP A 170 -10.94 -10.24 -12.91
C TRP A 170 -12.09 -10.88 -13.73
N HIS A 171 -11.83 -12.00 -14.42
CA HIS A 171 -12.85 -12.76 -15.15
C HIS A 171 -14.02 -13.24 -14.28
N THR A 172 -13.81 -13.43 -12.98
CA THR A 172 -14.89 -13.87 -12.07
C THR A 172 -15.91 -12.79 -11.75
N LEU A 173 -15.64 -11.56 -12.12
CA LEU A 173 -16.55 -10.42 -11.95
C LEU A 173 -17.23 -9.98 -13.25
N MET A 174 -16.89 -10.59 -14.38
CA MET A 174 -17.57 -10.33 -15.63
C MET A 174 -18.96 -10.99 -15.64
N PRO A 175 -19.98 -10.34 -16.23
CA PRO A 175 -21.24 -11.00 -16.57
C PRO A 175 -20.96 -12.25 -17.42
N GLU A 176 -21.75 -13.31 -17.24
CA GLU A 176 -21.53 -14.60 -17.93
C GLU A 176 -21.58 -14.49 -19.47
N GLU A 177 -22.24 -13.47 -20.02
CA GLU A 177 -22.31 -13.22 -21.47
C GLU A 177 -20.98 -12.73 -22.05
N ASP A 178 -20.18 -11.98 -21.30
CA ASP A 178 -18.89 -11.48 -21.76
C ASP A 178 -17.76 -12.49 -21.58
N ALA A 179 -17.92 -13.47 -20.68
CA ALA A 179 -16.94 -14.52 -20.45
C ALA A 179 -16.84 -15.52 -21.61
N LYS A 180 -17.86 -15.67 -22.44
CA LYS A 180 -17.89 -16.58 -23.60
C LYS A 180 -17.20 -16.03 -24.85
N ASN A 181 -16.98 -14.73 -24.92
CA ASN A 181 -16.39 -14.03 -26.07
C ASN A 181 -14.89 -13.72 -25.91
N SER A 182 -14.26 -14.14 -24.82
CA SER A 182 -12.85 -13.85 -24.49
C SER A 182 -11.94 -15.08 -24.46
N VAL A 183 -12.26 -16.12 -25.28
CA VAL A 183 -11.41 -17.30 -25.51
C VAL A 183 -10.73 -17.21 -26.85
#